data_e12c0c0df0e6a9d3fb241dd376c38076
#
_entry.id   e12c0c0df0e6a9d3fb241dd376c38076
#
_cell.length_a   1.000
_cell.length_b   1.000
_cell.length_c   1.000
_cell.angle_alpha   90.00
_cell.angle_beta   90.00
_cell.angle_gamma   90.00
#
_symmetry.space_group_name_H-M   'P 1'
#
loop_
_entity.id
_entity.type
_entity.pdbx_description
1 polymer ?
#
loop_
_entity_poly.entity_id
_entity_poly.type
_entity_poly.pdbx_seq_one_letter_code
_entity_poly.pdbx_strand_id
1 'polypeptide(L)'
;MLRSAGSGGVTGGFTGLAALLLVAVLSFFGPPAAYAQTLESVEDYPDVVDARVTTTPERARLIIDLDGPTEFAIVSLDNPNRIAIDVKAFDLKILAPADVAGEGIVKSFSVAMAEKGRARVSLKLDLPAQVQQAYFLDKVADQPARLVVDLIPDTAQHFAEKVASDLAMSMAHQGAAPVAVSTDPGTHVPMTETRPLVVIDPGHGGVDNGASAPNGVHEKDITLAFALQLQKVLIDSGRFDVALTREDDTYLTLNQRVDLARQNKADLFVSLHADTFQEAEIRGASIYTRDENATDVLDKVLADGENRYDIVGGLSVPQATPAVMDILVDLMRRETRKSSFVAAQAIVHQLEPSVTLRKFPVRQADFFVLQAPDVPSVLVELGFLSNASDIANLQKSDWRDRTVDALARGIAEYFTQVQQTAGTQ
;
A
#
# COMPACT_ATOMS: atom_id res chain seq x y z
N MET A 1 -7.31 94.66 -28.56
CA MET A 1 -8.36 95.59 -28.23
C MET A 1 -9.13 95.03 -27.06
N LEU A 2 -8.92 95.52 -25.92
CA LEU A 2 -9.89 96.23 -25.08
C LEU A 2 -10.94 95.36 -24.42
N ARG A 3 -10.72 95.20 -23.11
CA ARG A 3 -11.54 95.70 -21.94
C ARG A 3 -12.77 94.83 -21.62
N SER A 4 -13.19 94.62 -20.41
CA SER A 4 -12.95 95.17 -19.03
C SER A 4 -13.90 94.38 -18.13
N ALA A 5 -13.41 93.99 -16.99
CA ALA A 5 -13.73 94.57 -15.66
C ALA A 5 -15.19 94.32 -15.14
N GLY A 6 -15.22 93.85 -13.91
CA GLY A 6 -16.22 94.17 -12.91
C GLY A 6 -16.51 92.99 -11.98
N SER A 7 -15.86 92.85 -10.89
CA SER A 7 -16.11 93.28 -9.47
C SER A 7 -17.42 92.79 -8.89
N GLY A 8 -17.29 92.12 -7.78
CA GLY A 8 -18.13 92.36 -6.65
C GLY A 8 -18.69 91.12 -5.91
N GLY A 9 -18.21 90.97 -4.68
CA GLY A 9 -18.95 90.80 -3.45
C GLY A 9 -19.21 89.36 -2.92
N VAL A 10 -18.40 88.93 -2.06
CA VAL A 10 -18.50 88.69 -0.58
C VAL A 10 -19.86 88.15 -0.10
N THR A 11 -19.81 87.03 0.50
CA THR A 11 -20.29 86.56 1.81
C THR A 11 -20.80 85.12 1.73
N GLY A 12 -20.15 84.24 2.42
CA GLY A 12 -20.63 83.66 3.67
C GLY A 12 -21.23 82.23 3.50
N GLY A 13 -20.65 81.28 4.14
CA GLY A 13 -21.38 80.07 4.43
C GLY A 13 -20.50 78.84 4.51
N PHE A 14 -19.80 78.65 5.60
CA PHE A 14 -19.31 77.40 6.08
C PHE A 14 -20.48 76.45 6.27
N THR A 15 -20.59 75.39 5.51
CA THR A 15 -21.16 74.07 5.86
C THR A 15 -21.17 73.20 4.60
N GLY A 16 -20.40 72.11 4.59
CA GLY A 16 -20.49 71.16 3.50
C GLY A 16 -19.24 70.33 3.24
N LEU A 17 -18.47 70.04 4.27
CA LEU A 17 -17.29 69.15 4.11
C LEU A 17 -17.31 67.91 5.02
N ALA A 18 -18.50 67.34 5.28
CA ALA A 18 -18.63 66.16 6.13
C ALA A 18 -19.43 65.04 5.51
N ALA A 19 -19.85 65.15 4.23
CA ALA A 19 -20.71 64.14 3.60
C ALA A 19 -20.06 63.38 2.46
N LEU A 20 -18.78 63.60 2.12
CA LEU A 20 -18.12 62.94 0.96
C LEU A 20 -17.04 61.93 1.33
N LEU A 21 -16.84 61.63 2.62
CA LEU A 21 -15.83 60.63 3.10
C LEU A 21 -16.44 59.33 3.60
N LEU A 22 -17.78 59.16 3.52
CA LEU A 22 -18.45 57.95 4.00
C LEU A 22 -18.92 56.99 2.87
N VAL A 23 -18.70 57.35 1.59
CA VAL A 23 -19.11 56.49 0.44
C VAL A 23 -17.94 55.75 -0.18
N ALA A 24 -16.69 56.07 0.15
CA ALA A 24 -15.51 55.43 -0.45
C ALA A 24 -14.96 54.22 0.34
N VAL A 25 -15.52 53.85 1.51
CA VAL A 25 -15.03 52.69 2.32
C VAL A 25 -15.93 51.47 2.21
N LEU A 26 -17.07 51.56 1.55
CA LEU A 26 -18.02 50.43 1.41
C LEU A 26 -17.89 49.64 0.13
N SER A 27 -16.88 49.88 -0.71
CA SER A 27 -16.72 49.18 -2.01
C SER A 27 -15.59 48.15 -2.02
N PHE A 28 -15.01 47.74 -0.88
CA PHE A 28 -13.92 46.76 -0.81
C PHE A 28 -14.27 45.49 -0.04
N PHE A 29 -15.50 45.30 0.39
CA PHE A 29 -15.96 44.00 0.85
C PHE A 29 -16.80 43.39 -0.26
N GLY A 30 -16.12 42.72 -1.23
CA GLY A 30 -16.75 41.73 -2.07
C GLY A 30 -17.37 40.62 -1.19
N PRO A 31 -18.49 40.01 -1.59
CA PRO A 31 -19.03 38.91 -0.82
C PRO A 31 -17.93 37.85 -0.63
N PRO A 32 -17.82 37.25 0.58
CA PRO A 32 -16.89 36.16 0.79
C PRO A 32 -17.15 35.13 -0.28
N ALA A 33 -16.08 34.70 -1.01
CA ALA A 33 -16.17 33.60 -1.91
C ALA A 33 -16.73 32.43 -1.10
N ALA A 34 -17.97 32.06 -1.36
CA ALA A 34 -18.53 30.82 -0.86
C ALA A 34 -17.71 29.71 -1.48
N TYR A 35 -16.81 29.11 -0.71
CA TYR A 35 -16.24 27.82 -1.04
C TYR A 35 -17.44 26.87 -1.10
N ALA A 36 -17.91 26.59 -2.31
CA ALA A 36 -18.81 25.49 -2.55
C ALA A 36 -18.01 24.22 -2.24
N GLN A 37 -18.20 23.67 -1.05
CA GLN A 37 -17.87 22.27 -0.81
C GLN A 37 -18.73 21.48 -1.78
N THR A 38 -18.12 20.88 -2.77
CA THR A 38 -18.75 19.83 -3.59
C THR A 38 -19.11 18.71 -2.62
N LEU A 39 -20.38 18.63 -2.24
CA LEU A 39 -20.90 17.46 -1.55
C LEU A 39 -20.76 16.30 -2.56
N GLU A 40 -19.88 15.36 -2.26
CA GLU A 40 -19.80 14.10 -3.02
C GLU A 40 -21.21 13.51 -3.08
N SER A 41 -21.71 13.24 -4.28
CA SER A 41 -22.98 12.55 -4.42
C SER A 41 -22.77 11.07 -4.10
N VAL A 42 -23.77 10.41 -3.52
CA VAL A 42 -23.70 8.97 -3.27
C VAL A 42 -23.47 8.17 -4.56
N GLU A 43 -23.81 8.74 -5.72
CA GLU A 43 -23.62 8.15 -7.05
C GLU A 43 -22.13 8.15 -7.48
N ASP A 44 -21.26 8.89 -6.79
CA ASP A 44 -19.81 8.92 -7.02
C ASP A 44 -19.09 7.85 -6.19
N TYR A 45 -19.79 7.13 -5.28
CA TYR A 45 -19.19 6.07 -4.50
C TYR A 45 -18.98 4.79 -5.32
N PRO A 46 -17.92 4.00 -5.05
CA PRO A 46 -17.66 2.76 -5.77
C PRO A 46 -18.70 1.68 -5.45
N ASP A 47 -18.80 0.70 -6.33
CA ASP A 47 -19.53 -0.54 -6.08
C ASP A 47 -18.66 -1.54 -5.34
N VAL A 48 -19.25 -2.30 -4.42
CA VAL A 48 -18.60 -3.48 -3.85
C VAL A 48 -18.76 -4.64 -4.83
N VAL A 49 -17.64 -5.14 -5.36
CA VAL A 49 -17.60 -6.14 -6.43
C VAL A 49 -17.56 -7.56 -5.87
N ASP A 50 -16.74 -7.78 -4.83
CA ASP A 50 -16.59 -9.07 -4.16
C ASP A 50 -16.22 -8.89 -2.68
N ALA A 51 -16.44 -9.93 -1.89
CA ALA A 51 -15.97 -10.02 -0.50
C ALA A 51 -15.69 -11.48 -0.16
N ARG A 52 -14.53 -11.74 0.46
CA ARG A 52 -14.11 -13.08 0.86
C ARG A 52 -13.38 -13.06 2.19
N VAL A 53 -13.52 -14.14 2.94
CA VAL A 53 -12.91 -14.31 4.26
C VAL A 53 -12.18 -15.65 4.32
N THR A 54 -10.92 -15.61 4.75
CA THR A 54 -10.11 -16.77 5.13
C THR A 54 -9.88 -16.73 6.62
N THR A 55 -9.96 -17.86 7.33
CA THR A 55 -9.77 -17.91 8.78
C THR A 55 -9.02 -19.15 9.23
N THR A 56 -8.17 -18.97 10.24
CA THR A 56 -7.49 -20.01 11.02
C THR A 56 -7.65 -19.65 12.51
N PRO A 57 -7.26 -20.54 13.46
CA PRO A 57 -7.26 -20.18 14.88
C PRO A 57 -6.38 -18.99 15.25
N GLU A 58 -5.32 -18.72 14.46
CA GLU A 58 -4.32 -17.67 14.72
C GLU A 58 -4.63 -16.36 13.98
N ARG A 59 -5.41 -16.42 12.90
CA ARG A 59 -5.63 -15.25 12.03
C ARG A 59 -6.90 -15.40 11.19
N ALA A 60 -7.56 -14.26 10.92
CA ALA A 60 -8.51 -14.16 9.83
C ALA A 60 -8.22 -12.97 8.94
N ARG A 61 -8.48 -13.09 7.63
CA ARG A 61 -8.35 -12.02 6.66
C ARG A 61 -9.66 -11.85 5.90
N LEU A 62 -10.18 -10.62 5.92
CA LEU A 62 -11.25 -10.17 5.03
C LEU A 62 -10.63 -9.37 3.89
N ILE A 63 -11.06 -9.65 2.68
CA ILE A 63 -10.78 -8.85 1.49
C ILE A 63 -12.11 -8.39 0.91
N ILE A 64 -12.24 -7.09 0.66
CA ILE A 64 -13.37 -6.47 -0.04
C ILE A 64 -12.84 -5.86 -1.31
N ASP A 65 -13.28 -6.35 -2.47
CA ASP A 65 -12.95 -5.80 -3.77
C ASP A 65 -13.97 -4.72 -4.16
N LEU A 66 -13.47 -3.56 -4.61
CA LEU A 66 -14.27 -2.40 -5.01
C LEU A 66 -13.83 -1.92 -6.40
N ASP A 67 -14.71 -1.28 -7.14
CA ASP A 67 -14.36 -0.72 -8.45
C ASP A 67 -13.65 0.65 -8.38
N GLY A 68 -13.49 1.22 -7.18
CA GLY A 68 -12.75 2.45 -6.92
C GLY A 68 -12.39 2.64 -5.44
N PRO A 69 -11.61 3.69 -5.11
CA PRO A 69 -11.23 4.00 -3.74
C PRO A 69 -12.43 4.47 -2.91
N THR A 70 -12.41 4.21 -1.61
CA THR A 70 -13.47 4.63 -0.69
C THR A 70 -12.97 4.81 0.73
N GLU A 71 -13.78 5.48 1.55
CA GLU A 71 -13.58 5.55 3.00
C GLU A 71 -14.24 4.36 3.70
N PHE A 72 -13.65 3.93 4.79
CA PHE A 72 -14.19 2.85 5.62
C PHE A 72 -14.09 3.12 7.10
N ALA A 73 -14.91 2.43 7.89
CA ALA A 73 -14.85 2.44 9.33
C ALA A 73 -15.01 1.01 9.87
N ILE A 74 -14.35 0.71 10.98
CA ILE A 74 -14.42 -0.60 11.63
C ILE A 74 -14.96 -0.44 13.04
N VAL A 75 -15.94 -1.26 13.41
CA VAL A 75 -16.63 -1.20 14.70
C VAL A 75 -16.74 -2.60 15.28
N SER A 76 -16.32 -2.75 16.54
CA SER A 76 -16.51 -3.97 17.32
C SER A 76 -17.89 -3.97 18.00
N LEU A 77 -18.60 -5.08 17.93
CA LEU A 77 -19.98 -5.24 18.46
C LEU A 77 -20.06 -6.53 19.27
N ASP A 78 -20.86 -6.50 20.34
CA ASP A 78 -21.17 -7.68 21.16
C ASP A 78 -22.56 -8.27 20.85
N ASN A 79 -22.90 -9.36 21.51
CA ASN A 79 -24.22 -10.03 21.51
C ASN A 79 -24.82 -10.34 20.11
N PRO A 80 -24.23 -11.18 19.26
CA PRO A 80 -22.98 -11.92 19.43
C PRO A 80 -21.74 -11.09 19.07
N ASN A 81 -20.53 -11.55 19.46
CA ASN A 81 -19.29 -10.90 19.08
C ASN A 81 -19.15 -10.80 17.57
N ARG A 82 -18.94 -9.59 17.06
CA ARG A 82 -18.84 -9.26 15.65
C ARG A 82 -17.86 -8.11 15.43
N ILE A 83 -17.25 -8.10 14.27
CA ILE A 83 -16.57 -6.92 13.73
C ILE A 83 -17.35 -6.50 12.48
N ALA A 84 -17.82 -5.26 12.46
CA ALA A 84 -18.51 -4.66 11.33
C ALA A 84 -17.57 -3.70 10.61
N ILE A 85 -17.46 -3.83 9.30
CA ILE A 85 -16.71 -2.96 8.42
C ILE A 85 -17.71 -2.23 7.55
N ASP A 86 -17.81 -0.91 7.74
CA ASP A 86 -18.64 -0.02 6.95
C ASP A 86 -17.78 0.61 5.86
N VAL A 87 -18.19 0.54 4.61
CA VAL A 87 -17.55 1.19 3.47
C VAL A 87 -18.55 2.13 2.78
N LYS A 88 -18.13 3.32 2.34
CA LYS A 88 -18.94 4.12 1.45
C LYS A 88 -19.05 3.38 0.12
N ALA A 89 -20.26 3.02 -0.30
CA ALA A 89 -20.51 2.28 -1.52
C ALA A 89 -21.84 2.66 -2.15
N PHE A 90 -21.89 2.70 -3.48
CA PHE A 90 -23.13 2.98 -4.22
C PHE A 90 -24.04 1.76 -4.22
N ASP A 91 -23.51 0.59 -4.59
CA ASP A 91 -24.28 -0.65 -4.71
C ASP A 91 -23.42 -1.90 -4.40
N LEU A 92 -24.08 -3.05 -4.28
CA LEU A 92 -23.47 -4.36 -4.15
C LEU A 92 -23.61 -5.14 -5.45
N LYS A 93 -22.51 -5.47 -6.10
CA LYS A 93 -22.48 -6.35 -7.29
C LYS A 93 -22.26 -7.82 -6.94
N ILE A 94 -22.14 -8.13 -5.66
CA ILE A 94 -21.96 -9.50 -5.16
C ILE A 94 -23.26 -10.28 -5.35
N LEU A 95 -23.21 -11.36 -6.12
CA LEU A 95 -24.39 -12.22 -6.35
C LEU A 95 -24.73 -13.09 -5.13
N ALA A 96 -23.73 -13.56 -4.43
CA ALA A 96 -23.83 -14.24 -3.11
C ALA A 96 -22.46 -14.18 -2.45
N PRO A 97 -22.36 -13.83 -1.15
CA PRO A 97 -21.08 -13.93 -0.44
C PRO A 97 -20.64 -15.41 -0.40
N ALA A 98 -19.35 -15.63 -0.63
CA ALA A 98 -18.75 -16.95 -0.48
C ALA A 98 -18.84 -17.42 0.97
N ASP A 99 -18.75 -18.73 1.22
CA ASP A 99 -18.56 -19.25 2.57
C ASP A 99 -17.18 -18.83 3.10
N VAL A 100 -17.06 -18.78 4.44
CA VAL A 100 -15.77 -18.56 5.09
C VAL A 100 -14.86 -19.74 4.76
N ALA A 101 -13.66 -19.44 4.22
CA ALA A 101 -12.67 -20.47 3.94
C ALA A 101 -11.84 -20.77 5.20
N GLY A 102 -11.87 -22.02 5.66
CA GLY A 102 -11.17 -22.50 6.86
C GLY A 102 -12.04 -22.48 8.12
N GLU A 103 -11.42 -22.87 9.25
CA GLU A 103 -12.01 -22.86 10.58
C GLU A 103 -11.14 -22.02 11.52
N GLY A 104 -11.74 -21.16 12.35
CA GLY A 104 -10.95 -20.33 13.27
C GLY A 104 -11.71 -19.15 13.88
N ILE A 105 -11.12 -17.97 13.80
CA ILE A 105 -11.62 -16.75 14.44
C ILE A 105 -13.01 -16.35 13.93
N VAL A 106 -13.23 -16.41 12.61
CA VAL A 106 -14.49 -16.00 11.98
C VAL A 106 -15.34 -17.21 11.65
N LYS A 107 -16.57 -17.23 12.18
CA LYS A 107 -17.56 -18.30 11.94
C LYS A 107 -18.32 -18.11 10.64
N SER A 108 -18.74 -16.90 10.36
CA SER A 108 -19.51 -16.54 9.17
C SER A 108 -19.40 -15.04 8.92
N PHE A 109 -19.69 -14.62 7.69
CA PHE A 109 -19.81 -13.22 7.37
C PHE A 109 -21.04 -12.95 6.51
N SER A 110 -21.41 -11.67 6.43
CA SER A 110 -22.51 -11.20 5.58
C SER A 110 -22.16 -9.84 5.02
N VAL A 111 -22.64 -9.56 3.81
CA VAL A 111 -22.51 -8.27 3.14
C VAL A 111 -23.91 -7.75 2.84
N ALA A 112 -24.20 -6.50 3.20
CA ALA A 112 -25.47 -5.87 2.93
C ALA A 112 -25.33 -4.35 2.83
N MET A 113 -26.21 -3.70 2.06
CA MET A 113 -26.37 -2.25 2.17
C MET A 113 -26.99 -1.94 3.54
N ALA A 114 -26.27 -1.21 4.39
CA ALA A 114 -26.75 -0.77 5.69
C ALA A 114 -27.71 0.43 5.55
N GLU A 115 -27.40 1.33 4.62
CA GLU A 115 -28.21 2.46 4.17
C GLU A 115 -27.76 2.92 2.79
N LYS A 116 -28.47 3.87 2.19
CA LYS A 116 -28.04 4.43 0.89
C LYS A 116 -26.65 5.06 1.01
N GLY A 117 -25.71 4.60 0.21
CA GLY A 117 -24.32 5.08 0.19
C GLY A 117 -23.41 4.41 1.21
N ARG A 118 -23.87 3.34 1.90
CA ARG A 118 -23.02 2.60 2.85
C ARG A 118 -23.29 1.11 2.83
N ALA A 119 -22.31 0.33 2.43
CA ALA A 119 -22.31 -1.12 2.59
C ALA A 119 -21.66 -1.51 3.91
N ARG A 120 -22.12 -2.60 4.50
CA ARG A 120 -21.58 -3.19 5.73
C ARG A 120 -21.24 -4.65 5.52
N VAL A 121 -19.99 -5.00 5.81
CA VAL A 121 -19.54 -6.37 5.99
C VAL A 121 -19.52 -6.69 7.48
N SER A 122 -20.24 -7.71 7.89
CA SER A 122 -20.31 -8.14 9.29
C SER A 122 -19.65 -9.49 9.46
N LEU A 123 -18.56 -9.57 10.21
CA LEU A 123 -17.85 -10.79 10.57
C LEU A 123 -18.37 -11.28 11.92
N LYS A 124 -19.04 -12.43 11.96
CA LYS A 124 -19.43 -13.11 13.20
C LYS A 124 -18.25 -13.91 13.72
N LEU A 125 -17.83 -13.65 14.95
CA LEU A 125 -16.66 -14.26 15.55
C LEU A 125 -17.05 -15.52 16.36
N ASP A 126 -16.22 -16.56 16.26
CA ASP A 126 -16.24 -17.70 17.18
C ASP A 126 -15.36 -17.44 18.41
N LEU A 127 -14.28 -16.68 18.25
CA LEU A 127 -13.36 -16.25 19.29
C LEU A 127 -13.29 -14.71 19.30
N PRO A 128 -13.11 -14.07 20.48
CA PRO A 128 -12.79 -12.65 20.53
C PRO A 128 -11.57 -12.34 19.67
N ALA A 129 -11.65 -11.26 18.89
CA ALA A 129 -10.58 -10.88 17.97
C ALA A 129 -10.43 -9.36 17.91
N GLN A 130 -9.23 -8.89 17.61
CA GLN A 130 -8.93 -7.50 17.33
C GLN A 130 -8.45 -7.33 15.90
N VAL A 131 -8.65 -6.14 15.35
CA VAL A 131 -8.07 -5.75 14.07
C VAL A 131 -6.57 -5.51 14.29
N GLN A 132 -5.75 -6.31 13.64
CA GLN A 132 -4.31 -6.14 13.65
C GLN A 132 -3.89 -5.05 12.68
N GLN A 133 -4.45 -5.07 11.47
CA GLN A 133 -4.28 -4.02 10.46
C GLN A 133 -5.50 -3.93 9.54
N ALA A 134 -5.68 -2.75 8.96
CA ALA A 134 -6.61 -2.51 7.86
C ALA A 134 -5.97 -1.51 6.91
N TYR A 135 -5.94 -1.83 5.62
CA TYR A 135 -5.34 -0.98 4.61
C TYR A 135 -6.10 -1.10 3.29
N PHE A 136 -5.97 -0.06 2.49
CA PHE A 136 -6.62 0.02 1.18
C PHE A 136 -5.56 -0.05 0.08
N LEU A 137 -5.79 -0.88 -0.93
CA LEU A 137 -4.99 -0.96 -2.15
C LEU A 137 -5.81 -0.34 -3.28
N ASP A 138 -5.25 0.65 -3.95
CA ASP A 138 -5.90 1.29 -5.08
C ASP A 138 -6.03 0.33 -6.27
N LYS A 139 -7.00 0.63 -7.14
CA LYS A 139 -7.23 -0.11 -8.38
C LYS A 139 -6.04 0.05 -9.32
N VAL A 140 -5.51 -1.08 -9.82
CA VAL A 140 -4.39 -1.12 -10.76
C VAL A 140 -4.77 -1.95 -11.98
N ALA A 141 -4.82 -1.33 -13.16
CA ALA A 141 -5.21 -1.96 -14.41
C ALA A 141 -6.55 -2.71 -14.27
N ASP A 142 -6.56 -4.04 -14.45
CA ASP A 142 -7.75 -4.89 -14.32
C ASP A 142 -7.97 -5.40 -12.88
N GLN A 143 -7.06 -5.11 -11.96
CA GLN A 143 -7.21 -5.46 -10.54
C GLN A 143 -8.14 -4.45 -9.87
N PRO A 144 -9.18 -4.89 -9.15
CA PRO A 144 -10.07 -3.99 -8.40
C PRO A 144 -9.30 -3.32 -7.25
N ALA A 145 -9.80 -2.19 -6.77
CA ALA A 145 -9.38 -1.64 -5.50
C ALA A 145 -9.72 -2.62 -4.38
N ARG A 146 -8.90 -2.72 -3.32
CA ARG A 146 -9.06 -3.69 -2.24
C ARG A 146 -8.97 -3.05 -0.88
N LEU A 147 -9.97 -3.29 -0.04
CA LEU A 147 -9.84 -3.13 1.40
C LEU A 147 -9.48 -4.48 2.01
N VAL A 148 -8.33 -4.55 2.68
CA VAL A 148 -7.85 -5.73 3.39
C VAL A 148 -7.93 -5.46 4.88
N VAL A 149 -8.54 -6.38 5.65
CA VAL A 149 -8.66 -6.30 7.12
C VAL A 149 -8.17 -7.62 7.71
N ASP A 150 -7.13 -7.53 8.52
CA ASP A 150 -6.54 -8.67 9.23
C ASP A 150 -6.96 -8.67 10.69
N LEU A 151 -7.39 -9.84 11.17
CA LEU A 151 -7.80 -10.08 12.55
C LEU A 151 -6.88 -11.10 13.20
N ILE A 152 -6.58 -10.88 14.48
CA ILE A 152 -5.90 -11.85 15.35
C ILE A 152 -6.75 -12.12 16.59
N PRO A 153 -6.53 -13.28 17.28
CA PRO A 153 -7.21 -13.57 18.55
C PRO A 153 -6.98 -12.46 19.57
N ASP A 154 -8.00 -12.22 20.39
CA ASP A 154 -7.95 -11.26 21.47
C ASP A 154 -8.50 -11.87 22.77
N THR A 155 -8.27 -11.21 23.89
CA THR A 155 -8.90 -11.58 25.15
C THR A 155 -10.35 -11.09 25.18
N ALA A 156 -11.22 -11.82 25.87
CA ALA A 156 -12.62 -11.40 26.04
C ALA A 156 -12.74 -10.03 26.75
N GLN A 157 -11.81 -9.73 27.66
CA GLN A 157 -11.79 -8.45 28.38
C GLN A 157 -11.44 -7.31 27.42
N HIS A 158 -10.35 -7.41 26.66
CA HIS A 158 -9.92 -6.36 25.73
C HIS A 158 -10.94 -6.13 24.63
N PHE A 159 -11.53 -7.21 24.08
CA PHE A 159 -12.62 -7.10 23.12
C PHE A 159 -13.84 -6.33 23.69
N ALA A 160 -14.25 -6.61 24.95
CA ALA A 160 -15.34 -5.90 25.59
C ALA A 160 -15.02 -4.40 25.83
N GLU A 161 -13.78 -4.08 26.22
CA GLU A 161 -13.32 -2.70 26.36
C GLU A 161 -13.36 -1.96 24.99
N LYS A 162 -12.95 -2.63 23.91
CA LYS A 162 -13.01 -2.08 22.54
C LYS A 162 -14.46 -1.82 22.12
N VAL A 163 -15.37 -2.76 22.36
CA VAL A 163 -16.83 -2.60 22.09
C VAL A 163 -17.37 -1.37 22.82
N ALA A 164 -17.05 -1.23 24.12
CA ALA A 164 -17.50 -0.07 24.91
C ALA A 164 -16.97 1.26 24.37
N SER A 165 -15.69 1.30 23.94
CA SER A 165 -15.06 2.45 23.31
C SER A 165 -15.72 2.81 21.97
N ASP A 166 -15.93 1.84 21.09
CA ASP A 166 -16.55 2.04 19.79
C ASP A 166 -18.01 2.52 19.92
N LEU A 167 -18.75 2.00 20.90
CA LEU A 167 -20.10 2.45 21.22
C LEU A 167 -20.12 3.90 21.72
N ALA A 168 -19.19 4.28 22.61
CA ALA A 168 -19.08 5.65 23.13
C ALA A 168 -18.76 6.64 22.00
N MET A 169 -17.86 6.28 21.09
CA MET A 169 -17.55 7.12 19.91
C MET A 169 -18.76 7.26 18.98
N SER A 170 -19.50 6.17 18.74
CA SER A 170 -20.72 6.21 17.94
C SER A 170 -21.80 7.13 18.53
N MET A 171 -22.01 7.10 19.85
CA MET A 171 -22.94 7.98 20.55
C MET A 171 -22.52 9.43 20.52
N ALA A 172 -21.23 9.72 20.63
CA ALA A 172 -20.69 11.07 20.54
C ALA A 172 -20.95 11.71 19.16
N HIS A 173 -20.89 10.91 18.07
CA HIS A 173 -21.17 11.37 16.71
C HIS A 173 -22.64 11.55 16.38
N GLN A 174 -23.56 10.87 17.09
CA GLN A 174 -25.01 11.03 16.89
C GLN A 174 -25.57 12.33 17.51
N GLY A 175 -24.85 12.97 18.42
CA GLY A 175 -25.24 14.22 19.07
C GLY A 175 -24.70 15.51 18.46
N ALA A 176 -23.81 15.43 17.49
CA ALA A 176 -23.22 16.57 16.81
C ALA A 176 -23.77 16.66 15.38
N ALA A 177 -24.33 17.82 15.02
CA ALA A 177 -24.49 18.18 13.61
C ALA A 177 -23.14 18.03 12.89
N PRO A 178 -23.10 17.75 11.58
CA PRO A 178 -21.85 17.53 10.87
C PRO A 178 -20.90 18.70 11.09
N VAL A 179 -19.93 18.50 11.96
CA VAL A 179 -18.86 19.48 12.16
C VAL A 179 -18.00 19.36 10.92
N ALA A 180 -18.05 20.41 10.09
CA ALA A 180 -17.07 20.59 9.04
C ALA A 180 -15.69 20.41 9.66
N VAL A 181 -14.90 19.46 9.14
CA VAL A 181 -13.50 19.29 9.51
C VAL A 181 -12.81 20.60 9.17
N SER A 182 -12.57 21.42 10.20
CA SER A 182 -11.77 22.62 10.10
C SER A 182 -10.35 22.20 9.73
N THR A 183 -9.91 22.56 8.55
CA THR A 183 -8.52 22.51 8.14
C THR A 183 -7.74 23.64 8.81
N ASP A 184 -7.73 23.66 10.14
CA ASP A 184 -6.86 24.54 10.91
C ASP A 184 -5.52 23.81 11.14
N PRO A 185 -4.37 24.35 10.66
CA PRO A 185 -3.07 23.69 10.77
C PRO A 185 -2.54 23.54 12.20
N GLY A 186 -3.35 23.87 13.23
CA GLY A 186 -2.92 23.94 14.62
C GLY A 186 -3.44 22.85 15.55
N THR A 187 -4.35 21.98 15.13
CA THR A 187 -4.88 20.93 16.02
C THR A 187 -4.19 19.60 15.67
N HIS A 188 -3.09 19.31 16.35
CA HIS A 188 -2.51 17.96 16.36
C HIS A 188 -3.54 16.99 16.96
N VAL A 189 -4.33 16.33 16.13
CA VAL A 189 -4.85 15.01 16.43
C VAL A 189 -3.61 14.14 16.56
N PRO A 190 -3.40 13.34 17.63
CA PRO A 190 -2.30 12.40 17.66
C PRO A 190 -2.44 11.53 16.41
N MET A 191 -1.55 11.73 15.43
CA MET A 191 -1.40 10.79 14.33
C MET A 191 -1.03 9.47 14.99
N THR A 192 -1.92 8.48 14.91
CA THR A 192 -1.49 7.09 15.02
C THR A 192 -0.29 6.98 14.11
N GLU A 193 0.87 6.61 14.67
CA GLU A 193 2.10 6.43 13.90
C GLU A 193 1.73 5.53 12.70
N THR A 194 1.76 6.11 11.50
CA THR A 194 1.50 5.35 10.28
C THR A 194 2.64 4.37 10.13
N ARG A 195 2.31 3.08 10.24
CA ARG A 195 3.32 2.03 10.05
C ARG A 195 3.78 2.04 8.59
N PRO A 196 5.07 1.84 8.33
CA PRO A 196 5.55 1.77 6.96
C PRO A 196 4.90 0.59 6.21
N LEU A 197 4.53 0.84 4.95
CA LEU A 197 3.95 -0.16 4.05
C LEU A 197 5.05 -0.92 3.30
N VAL A 198 5.11 -2.23 3.51
CA VAL A 198 5.96 -3.14 2.74
C VAL A 198 5.09 -3.89 1.72
N VAL A 199 5.39 -3.72 0.44
CA VAL A 199 4.76 -4.51 -0.63
C VAL A 199 5.68 -5.66 -0.99
N ILE A 200 5.20 -6.90 -0.82
CA ILE A 200 5.90 -8.12 -1.20
C ILE A 200 5.33 -8.61 -2.53
N ASP A 201 6.20 -8.88 -3.48
CA ASP A 201 5.85 -9.37 -4.80
C ASP A 201 6.31 -10.82 -4.99
N PRO A 202 5.41 -11.80 -4.92
CA PRO A 202 5.75 -13.16 -5.34
C PRO A 202 5.93 -13.17 -6.85
N GLY A 203 7.15 -13.36 -7.37
CA GLY A 203 7.42 -13.41 -8.79
C GLY A 203 6.54 -14.43 -9.51
N HIS A 204 6.28 -14.21 -10.82
CA HIS A 204 5.48 -15.08 -11.69
C HIS A 204 4.02 -15.27 -11.23
N GLY A 205 3.34 -16.30 -11.70
CA GLY A 205 1.95 -16.64 -11.34
C GLY A 205 1.06 -16.95 -12.55
N GLY A 206 -0.03 -17.67 -12.34
CA GLY A 206 -0.98 -18.05 -13.38
C GLY A 206 -0.33 -18.84 -14.52
N VAL A 207 -0.42 -18.28 -15.72
CA VAL A 207 0.16 -18.88 -16.96
C VAL A 207 1.69 -18.81 -17.00
N ASP A 208 2.29 -17.97 -16.19
CA ASP A 208 3.74 -17.83 -16.04
C ASP A 208 4.22 -18.67 -14.86
N ASN A 209 4.86 -19.80 -15.14
CA ASN A 209 5.41 -20.68 -14.12
C ASN A 209 6.75 -20.20 -13.54
N GLY A 210 7.41 -19.21 -14.18
CA GLY A 210 8.81 -18.92 -13.93
C GLY A 210 9.72 -20.10 -14.24
N ALA A 211 10.85 -20.17 -13.58
CA ALA A 211 11.77 -21.28 -13.65
C ALA A 211 11.11 -22.59 -13.17
N SER A 212 11.59 -23.70 -13.71
CA SER A 212 11.09 -25.03 -13.35
C SER A 212 12.25 -25.95 -12.99
N ALA A 213 12.19 -26.52 -11.80
CA ALA A 213 13.17 -27.51 -11.36
C ALA A 213 12.96 -28.85 -12.07
N PRO A 214 14.00 -29.72 -12.21
CA PRO A 214 13.90 -31.01 -12.83
C PRO A 214 12.87 -31.97 -12.20
N ASN A 215 12.50 -31.75 -10.94
CA ASN A 215 11.50 -32.54 -10.21
C ASN A 215 10.06 -31.97 -10.37
N GLY A 216 9.84 -31.00 -11.27
CA GLY A 216 8.52 -30.43 -11.58
C GLY A 216 8.04 -29.34 -10.63
N VAL A 217 8.87 -28.83 -9.73
CA VAL A 217 8.56 -27.68 -8.88
C VAL A 217 8.71 -26.41 -9.72
N HIS A 218 7.73 -25.53 -9.65
CA HIS A 218 7.73 -24.24 -10.34
C HIS A 218 8.09 -23.09 -9.39
N GLU A 219 8.76 -22.10 -9.91
CA GLU A 219 9.18 -20.91 -9.19
C GLU A 219 7.99 -20.17 -8.56
N LYS A 220 6.90 -20.00 -9.32
CA LYS A 220 5.68 -19.31 -8.85
C LYS A 220 5.11 -19.89 -7.55
N ASP A 221 5.24 -21.19 -7.32
CA ASP A 221 4.73 -21.87 -6.13
C ASP A 221 5.63 -21.59 -4.91
N ILE A 222 6.95 -21.57 -5.16
CA ILE A 222 7.96 -21.25 -4.13
C ILE A 222 7.80 -19.79 -3.70
N THR A 223 7.79 -18.86 -4.65
CA THR A 223 7.73 -17.42 -4.37
C THR A 223 6.45 -17.05 -3.61
N LEU A 224 5.30 -17.65 -3.98
CA LEU A 224 4.04 -17.46 -3.27
C LEU A 224 4.10 -17.98 -1.83
N ALA A 225 4.63 -19.20 -1.63
CA ALA A 225 4.74 -19.78 -0.29
C ALA A 225 5.64 -18.95 0.64
N PHE A 226 6.76 -18.40 0.12
CA PHE A 226 7.65 -17.54 0.88
C PHE A 226 7.00 -16.18 1.17
N ALA A 227 6.31 -15.59 0.18
CA ALA A 227 5.66 -14.29 0.33
C ALA A 227 4.55 -14.31 1.38
N LEU A 228 3.69 -15.33 1.35
CA LEU A 228 2.61 -15.50 2.34
C LEU A 228 3.17 -15.65 3.76
N GLN A 229 4.26 -16.39 3.91
CA GLN A 229 4.89 -16.57 5.22
C GLN A 229 5.62 -15.30 5.68
N LEU A 230 6.33 -14.60 4.79
CA LEU A 230 6.99 -13.34 5.10
C LEU A 230 5.97 -12.25 5.50
N GLN A 231 4.85 -12.17 4.78
CA GLN A 231 3.74 -11.31 5.14
C GLN A 231 3.26 -11.59 6.56
N LYS A 232 3.02 -12.88 6.89
CA LYS A 232 2.59 -13.26 8.25
C LYS A 232 3.58 -12.79 9.31
N VAL A 233 4.88 -13.05 9.14
CA VAL A 233 5.92 -12.69 10.13
C VAL A 233 6.03 -11.18 10.31
N LEU A 234 5.98 -10.40 9.22
CA LEU A 234 6.03 -8.95 9.28
C LEU A 234 4.80 -8.35 9.97
N ILE A 235 3.59 -8.87 9.66
CA ILE A 235 2.35 -8.43 10.30
C ILE A 235 2.35 -8.77 11.79
N ASP A 236 2.73 -10.02 12.15
CA ASP A 236 2.78 -10.47 13.54
C ASP A 236 3.75 -9.62 14.38
N SER A 237 4.75 -8.99 13.75
CA SER A 237 5.65 -8.04 14.43
C SER A 237 4.95 -6.76 14.89
N GLY A 238 3.77 -6.43 14.33
CA GLY A 238 3.03 -5.19 14.60
C GLY A 238 3.69 -3.90 14.12
N ARG A 239 4.84 -3.99 13.40
CA ARG A 239 5.66 -2.84 13.00
C ARG A 239 5.34 -2.32 11.61
N PHE A 240 4.70 -3.14 10.76
CA PHE A 240 4.51 -2.87 9.33
C PHE A 240 3.08 -3.10 8.93
N ASP A 241 2.60 -2.32 7.96
CA ASP A 241 1.51 -2.69 7.09
C ASP A 241 2.11 -3.46 5.90
N VAL A 242 1.46 -4.55 5.49
CA VAL A 242 2.05 -5.46 4.48
C VAL A 242 1.02 -5.84 3.45
N ALA A 243 1.33 -5.57 2.18
CA ALA A 243 0.53 -5.99 1.04
C ALA A 243 1.29 -6.99 0.17
N LEU A 244 0.56 -7.83 -0.55
CA LEU A 244 1.10 -8.71 -1.59
C LEU A 244 0.61 -8.25 -2.95
N THR A 245 1.43 -8.36 -3.99
CA THR A 245 0.98 -8.11 -5.37
C THR A 245 -0.03 -9.16 -5.81
N ARG A 246 0.17 -10.43 -5.41
CA ARG A 246 -0.79 -11.54 -5.55
C ARG A 246 -0.82 -12.41 -4.30
N GLU A 247 -1.97 -12.98 -3.98
CA GLU A 247 -2.17 -13.89 -2.83
C GLU A 247 -2.50 -15.32 -3.26
N ASP A 248 -2.63 -15.54 -4.54
CA ASP A 248 -2.96 -16.82 -5.19
C ASP A 248 -2.12 -17.02 -6.47
N ASP A 249 -2.47 -18.02 -7.28
CA ASP A 249 -1.81 -18.32 -8.56
C ASP A 249 -2.34 -17.42 -9.70
N THR A 250 -2.38 -16.09 -9.48
CA THR A 250 -2.77 -15.10 -10.48
C THR A 250 -1.55 -14.56 -11.23
N TYR A 251 -1.66 -14.39 -12.55
CA TYR A 251 -0.65 -13.71 -13.38
C TYR A 251 -0.77 -12.19 -13.26
N LEU A 252 0.36 -11.53 -13.07
CA LEU A 252 0.49 -10.06 -13.11
C LEU A 252 1.67 -9.69 -14.01
N THR A 253 1.48 -8.67 -14.85
CA THR A 253 2.58 -8.08 -15.62
C THR A 253 3.56 -7.34 -14.71
N LEU A 254 4.79 -7.13 -15.17
CA LEU A 254 5.82 -6.38 -14.43
C LEU A 254 5.33 -4.95 -14.10
N ASN A 255 4.65 -4.30 -15.05
CA ASN A 255 4.08 -2.97 -14.84
C ASN A 255 2.99 -2.96 -13.75
N GLN A 256 2.08 -3.96 -13.74
CA GLN A 256 1.04 -4.05 -12.71
C GLN A 256 1.64 -4.21 -11.30
N ARG A 257 2.74 -4.95 -11.15
CA ARG A 257 3.47 -5.10 -9.87
C ARG A 257 4.06 -3.78 -9.40
N VAL A 258 4.73 -3.07 -10.31
CA VAL A 258 5.32 -1.74 -10.05
C VAL A 258 4.23 -0.71 -9.73
N ASP A 259 3.17 -0.67 -10.53
CA ASP A 259 2.07 0.28 -10.35
C ASP A 259 1.35 0.07 -9.02
N LEU A 260 1.16 -1.19 -8.60
CA LEU A 260 0.57 -1.51 -7.29
C LEU A 260 1.42 -0.94 -6.14
N ALA A 261 2.73 -1.12 -6.17
CA ALA A 261 3.62 -0.57 -5.16
C ALA A 261 3.60 0.98 -5.15
N ARG A 262 3.64 1.61 -6.34
CA ARG A 262 3.70 3.07 -6.48
C ARG A 262 2.40 3.77 -6.09
N GLN A 263 1.25 3.28 -6.57
CA GLN A 263 -0.06 3.89 -6.29
C GLN A 263 -0.40 3.81 -4.80
N ASN A 264 0.03 2.75 -4.14
CA ASN A 264 -0.13 2.59 -2.69
C ASN A 264 0.99 3.26 -1.88
N LYS A 265 1.92 3.96 -2.52
CA LYS A 265 3.03 4.68 -1.86
C LYS A 265 3.81 3.77 -0.91
N ALA A 266 4.17 2.58 -1.39
CA ALA A 266 4.95 1.62 -0.61
C ALA A 266 6.27 2.24 -0.13
N ASP A 267 6.61 2.02 1.13
CA ASP A 267 7.88 2.46 1.72
C ASP A 267 9.02 1.49 1.37
N LEU A 268 8.69 0.25 0.99
CA LEU A 268 9.61 -0.75 0.47
C LEU A 268 8.87 -1.76 -0.41
N PHE A 269 9.42 -2.06 -1.59
CA PHE A 269 8.98 -3.14 -2.45
C PHE A 269 10.01 -4.27 -2.45
N VAL A 270 9.54 -5.51 -2.22
CA VAL A 270 10.38 -6.71 -2.13
C VAL A 270 9.85 -7.77 -3.07
N SER A 271 10.50 -7.96 -4.23
CA SER A 271 10.17 -9.04 -5.17
C SER A 271 10.95 -10.31 -4.83
N LEU A 272 10.27 -11.46 -4.78
CA LEU A 272 10.85 -12.75 -4.41
C LEU A 272 10.92 -13.64 -5.64
N HIS A 273 12.11 -14.23 -5.90
CA HIS A 273 12.43 -15.06 -7.05
C HIS A 273 13.24 -16.30 -6.66
N ALA A 274 13.31 -17.26 -7.56
CA ALA A 274 14.12 -18.49 -7.45
C ALA A 274 14.42 -19.04 -8.85
N ASP A 275 15.08 -18.24 -9.68
CA ASP A 275 15.30 -18.50 -11.10
C ASP A 275 16.31 -19.66 -11.38
N THR A 276 16.74 -19.79 -12.60
CA THR A 276 17.72 -20.79 -13.05
C THR A 276 18.89 -20.14 -13.75
N PHE A 277 20.08 -20.75 -13.59
CA PHE A 277 21.23 -20.50 -14.46
C PHE A 277 21.55 -21.75 -15.31
N GLN A 278 22.25 -21.54 -16.42
CA GLN A 278 22.78 -22.69 -17.19
C GLN A 278 23.86 -23.44 -16.40
N GLU A 279 24.61 -22.73 -15.57
CA GLU A 279 25.67 -23.25 -14.69
C GLU A 279 25.03 -23.73 -13.38
N ALA A 280 24.87 -25.06 -13.25
CA ALA A 280 24.25 -25.68 -12.08
C ALA A 280 25.05 -25.50 -10.77
N GLU A 281 26.29 -25.06 -10.82
CA GLU A 281 27.16 -24.76 -9.67
C GLU A 281 26.80 -23.44 -9.01
N ILE A 282 26.10 -22.53 -9.72
CA ILE A 282 25.65 -21.26 -9.16
C ILE A 282 24.55 -21.54 -8.16
N ARG A 283 24.75 -21.07 -6.92
CA ARG A 283 23.84 -21.32 -5.79
C ARG A 283 23.89 -20.24 -4.74
N GLY A 284 22.89 -20.27 -3.88
CA GLY A 284 22.78 -19.39 -2.72
C GLY A 284 22.01 -18.09 -3.02
N ALA A 285 21.47 -17.48 -1.98
CA ALA A 285 20.67 -16.28 -2.10
C ALA A 285 21.49 -15.05 -2.51
N SER A 286 20.84 -14.12 -3.20
CA SER A 286 21.40 -12.81 -3.56
C SER A 286 20.28 -11.76 -3.61
N ILE A 287 20.66 -10.50 -3.40
CA ILE A 287 19.74 -9.37 -3.39
C ILE A 287 20.16 -8.40 -4.49
N TYR A 288 19.21 -8.09 -5.36
CA TYR A 288 19.42 -7.18 -6.48
C TYR A 288 18.79 -5.83 -6.23
N THR A 289 19.50 -4.79 -6.63
CA THR A 289 18.96 -3.44 -6.82
C THR A 289 19.03 -3.07 -8.30
N ARG A 290 18.18 -2.17 -8.75
CA ARG A 290 18.15 -1.78 -10.14
C ARG A 290 19.34 -0.88 -10.50
N ASP A 291 20.06 -1.25 -11.56
CA ASP A 291 21.01 -0.41 -12.29
C ASP A 291 21.04 -0.85 -13.76
N GLU A 292 21.24 0.10 -14.67
CA GLU A 292 21.36 -0.17 -16.11
C GLU A 292 22.59 -1.03 -16.43
N ASN A 293 23.60 -0.98 -15.55
CA ASN A 293 24.81 -1.80 -15.64
C ASN A 293 24.70 -2.97 -14.66
N ALA A 294 24.61 -4.17 -15.19
CA ALA A 294 24.63 -5.38 -14.38
C ALA A 294 26.00 -5.60 -13.72
N THR A 295 26.03 -6.21 -12.54
CA THR A 295 27.26 -6.54 -11.79
C THR A 295 28.17 -7.45 -12.60
N ASP A 296 27.59 -8.41 -13.34
CA ASP A 296 28.30 -9.27 -14.27
C ASP A 296 27.39 -9.73 -15.44
N VAL A 297 27.96 -10.51 -16.36
CA VAL A 297 27.23 -11.00 -17.55
C VAL A 297 26.08 -11.93 -17.17
N LEU A 298 26.24 -12.73 -16.10
CA LEU A 298 25.19 -13.65 -15.64
C LEU A 298 23.99 -12.90 -15.08
N ASP A 299 24.23 -11.81 -14.32
CA ASP A 299 23.16 -10.97 -13.79
C ASP A 299 22.40 -10.23 -14.91
N LYS A 300 23.13 -9.86 -15.99
CA LYS A 300 22.48 -9.31 -17.18
C LYS A 300 21.57 -10.34 -17.86
N VAL A 301 22.03 -11.57 -18.01
CA VAL A 301 21.23 -12.66 -18.62
C VAL A 301 19.99 -12.95 -17.78
N LEU A 302 20.13 -12.96 -16.46
CA LEU A 302 19.02 -13.14 -15.52
C LEU A 302 17.97 -12.03 -15.71
N ALA A 303 18.37 -10.77 -15.63
CA ALA A 303 17.45 -9.63 -15.80
C ALA A 303 16.81 -9.59 -17.20
N ASP A 304 17.56 -9.88 -18.25
CA ASP A 304 17.02 -9.98 -19.63
C ASP A 304 15.99 -11.14 -19.75
N GLY A 305 16.16 -12.23 -18.99
CA GLY A 305 15.23 -13.33 -18.90
C GLY A 305 13.94 -12.89 -18.25
N GLU A 306 14.02 -12.38 -17.03
CA GLU A 306 12.89 -11.89 -16.24
C GLU A 306 12.06 -10.83 -16.99
N ASN A 307 12.71 -9.87 -17.62
CA ASN A 307 12.04 -8.81 -18.38
C ASN A 307 11.25 -9.32 -19.61
N ARG A 308 11.43 -10.57 -20.02
CA ARG A 308 10.71 -11.20 -21.17
C ARG A 308 9.41 -11.88 -20.76
N TYR A 309 9.18 -12.15 -19.49
CA TYR A 309 7.99 -12.89 -19.05
C TYR A 309 6.68 -12.18 -19.41
N ASP A 310 6.66 -10.85 -19.50
CA ASP A 310 5.50 -10.10 -20.00
C ASP A 310 5.11 -10.45 -21.46
N ILE A 311 6.05 -10.95 -22.26
CA ILE A 311 5.80 -11.38 -23.64
C ILE A 311 5.01 -12.70 -23.66
N VAL A 312 5.21 -13.57 -22.68
CA VAL A 312 4.50 -14.86 -22.54
C VAL A 312 3.03 -14.65 -22.28
N GLY A 313 2.66 -13.57 -21.57
CA GLY A 313 1.27 -13.14 -21.34
C GLY A 313 0.57 -12.53 -22.54
N GLY A 314 1.24 -12.43 -23.71
CA GLY A 314 0.68 -11.91 -24.96
C GLY A 314 0.59 -10.37 -25.01
N LEU A 315 1.23 -9.67 -24.10
CA LEU A 315 1.29 -8.21 -24.05
C LEU A 315 2.63 -7.71 -24.62
N SER A 316 2.56 -6.71 -25.49
CA SER A 316 3.77 -6.04 -26.02
C SER A 316 4.37 -5.16 -24.91
N VAL A 317 5.67 -5.30 -24.66
CA VAL A 317 6.41 -4.42 -23.74
C VAL A 317 6.30 -2.97 -24.27
N PRO A 318 5.76 -2.02 -23.51
CA PRO A 318 5.80 -0.62 -23.91
C PRO A 318 7.25 -0.17 -23.95
N GLN A 319 7.72 0.26 -25.12
CA GLN A 319 9.00 0.96 -25.20
C GLN A 319 8.86 2.28 -24.45
N ALA A 320 9.66 2.46 -23.41
CA ALA A 320 9.73 3.72 -22.68
C ALA A 320 10.07 4.85 -23.67
N THR A 321 9.13 5.76 -23.87
CA THR A 321 9.39 7.00 -24.60
C THR A 321 10.36 7.84 -23.76
N PRO A 322 11.44 8.39 -24.34
CA PRO A 322 12.32 9.31 -23.64
C PRO A 322 11.52 10.59 -23.35
N ALA A 323 10.85 10.67 -22.22
CA ALA A 323 10.38 11.95 -21.72
C ALA A 323 11.59 12.79 -21.30
N VAL A 324 11.57 14.08 -21.63
CA VAL A 324 12.52 15.05 -21.09
C VAL A 324 12.48 14.91 -19.56
N MET A 325 13.51 14.29 -18.99
CA MET A 325 13.52 13.99 -17.57
C MET A 325 13.69 15.27 -16.78
N ASP A 326 12.66 15.59 -16.02
CA ASP A 326 12.73 16.65 -15.02
C ASP A 326 13.83 16.32 -14.00
N ILE A 327 14.64 17.29 -13.66
CA ILE A 327 15.75 17.19 -12.68
C ILE A 327 15.23 16.61 -11.35
N LEU A 328 13.99 16.89 -10.97
CA LEU A 328 13.34 16.33 -9.77
C LEU A 328 13.18 14.82 -9.84
N VAL A 329 12.81 14.25 -10.99
CA VAL A 329 12.67 12.80 -11.19
C VAL A 329 14.04 12.11 -11.10
N ASP A 330 15.09 12.74 -11.63
CA ASP A 330 16.45 12.19 -11.51
C ASP A 330 16.96 12.23 -10.06
N LEU A 331 16.62 13.28 -9.30
CA LEU A 331 16.97 13.38 -7.89
C LEU A 331 16.22 12.32 -7.05
N MET A 332 14.93 12.13 -7.30
CA MET A 332 14.13 11.07 -6.67
C MET A 332 14.72 9.68 -6.96
N ARG A 333 15.05 9.38 -8.20
CA ARG A 333 15.67 8.10 -8.58
C ARG A 333 16.99 7.83 -7.85
N ARG A 334 17.81 8.87 -7.63
CA ARG A 334 19.08 8.73 -6.90
C ARG A 334 18.84 8.39 -5.43
N GLU A 335 17.90 9.06 -4.78
CA GLU A 335 17.58 8.78 -3.38
C GLU A 335 16.93 7.39 -3.24
N THR A 336 16.01 7.02 -4.13
CA THR A 336 15.41 5.69 -4.17
C THR A 336 16.44 4.58 -4.37
N ARG A 337 17.42 4.75 -5.30
CA ARG A 337 18.52 3.78 -5.46
C ARG A 337 19.38 3.63 -4.21
N LYS A 338 19.69 4.74 -3.54
CA LYS A 338 20.43 4.71 -2.27
C LYS A 338 19.67 3.95 -1.20
N SER A 339 18.38 4.22 -1.05
CA SER A 339 17.50 3.52 -0.10
C SER A 339 17.38 2.03 -0.43
N SER A 340 17.22 1.67 -1.71
CA SER A 340 17.22 0.28 -2.18
C SER A 340 18.52 -0.44 -1.82
N PHE A 341 19.66 0.22 -2.00
CA PHE A 341 20.97 -0.36 -1.67
C PHE A 341 21.13 -0.57 -0.16
N VAL A 342 20.67 0.36 0.68
CA VAL A 342 20.65 0.20 2.15
C VAL A 342 19.77 -0.96 2.55
N ALA A 343 18.58 -1.10 1.93
CA ALA A 343 17.69 -2.23 2.19
C ALA A 343 18.35 -3.56 1.79
N ALA A 344 19.00 -3.62 0.62
CA ALA A 344 19.72 -4.82 0.19
C ALA A 344 20.83 -5.23 1.16
N GLN A 345 21.61 -4.26 1.65
CA GLN A 345 22.67 -4.52 2.65
C GLN A 345 22.09 -5.03 3.97
N ALA A 346 21.04 -4.42 4.50
CA ALA A 346 20.39 -4.84 5.73
C ALA A 346 19.82 -6.26 5.62
N ILE A 347 19.20 -6.59 4.49
CA ILE A 347 18.69 -7.94 4.22
C ILE A 347 19.82 -8.96 4.15
N VAL A 348 20.89 -8.68 3.41
CA VAL A 348 22.06 -9.57 3.32
C VAL A 348 22.69 -9.80 4.68
N HIS A 349 22.87 -8.76 5.48
CA HIS A 349 23.41 -8.86 6.84
C HIS A 349 22.65 -9.87 7.73
N GLN A 350 21.32 -9.88 7.62
CA GLN A 350 20.48 -10.81 8.40
C GLN A 350 20.37 -12.20 7.77
N LEU A 351 20.55 -12.32 6.44
CA LEU A 351 20.55 -13.61 5.77
C LEU A 351 21.85 -14.40 5.96
N GLU A 352 23.00 -13.72 6.04
CA GLU A 352 24.34 -14.32 6.09
C GLU A 352 24.47 -15.43 7.15
N PRO A 353 24.02 -15.28 8.42
CA PRO A 353 24.09 -16.34 9.41
C PRO A 353 23.08 -17.47 9.22
N SER A 354 22.08 -17.31 8.34
CA SER A 354 20.91 -18.20 8.24
C SER A 354 20.90 -19.06 7.01
N VAL A 355 21.44 -18.57 5.87
CA VAL A 355 21.38 -19.23 4.57
C VAL A 355 22.70 -19.08 3.82
N THR A 356 22.90 -19.96 2.82
CA THR A 356 24.04 -19.82 1.91
C THR A 356 23.79 -18.62 1.00
N LEU A 357 24.74 -17.71 0.92
CA LEU A 357 24.71 -16.58 -0.01
C LEU A 357 25.66 -16.80 -1.19
N ARG A 358 25.35 -16.16 -2.33
CA ARG A 358 26.32 -16.02 -3.43
C ARG A 358 27.55 -15.22 -2.98
N LYS A 359 28.68 -15.48 -3.65
CA LYS A 359 29.83 -14.58 -3.50
C LYS A 359 29.43 -13.17 -3.99
N PHE A 360 29.63 -12.15 -3.17
CA PHE A 360 29.12 -10.80 -3.39
C PHE A 360 27.60 -10.75 -3.54
N PRO A 361 26.85 -10.96 -2.45
CA PRO A 361 25.41 -11.18 -2.51
C PRO A 361 24.56 -9.94 -2.84
N VAL A 362 25.06 -8.71 -2.59
CA VAL A 362 24.42 -7.48 -3.07
C VAL A 362 24.86 -7.25 -4.51
N ARG A 363 23.93 -7.24 -5.42
CA ARG A 363 24.14 -7.20 -6.87
C ARG A 363 23.25 -6.16 -7.54
N GLN A 364 23.53 -5.90 -8.81
CA GLN A 364 22.79 -4.93 -9.63
C GLN A 364 22.49 -5.51 -11.00
N ALA A 365 21.28 -5.22 -11.52
CA ALA A 365 20.89 -5.48 -12.90
C ALA A 365 19.64 -4.67 -13.26
N ASP A 366 19.32 -4.58 -14.56
CA ASP A 366 18.19 -3.79 -15.06
C ASP A 366 16.86 -4.60 -15.02
N PHE A 367 16.43 -4.97 -13.82
CA PHE A 367 15.13 -5.61 -13.62
C PHE A 367 14.00 -4.58 -13.76
N PHE A 368 13.05 -4.82 -14.65
CA PHE A 368 11.91 -3.91 -14.87
C PHE A 368 10.95 -3.88 -13.67
N VAL A 369 10.81 -4.97 -12.95
CA VAL A 369 10.00 -5.00 -11.73
C VAL A 369 10.52 -4.04 -10.64
N LEU A 370 11.78 -3.60 -10.70
CA LEU A 370 12.39 -2.65 -9.79
C LEU A 370 12.43 -1.21 -10.35
N GLN A 371 11.65 -0.90 -11.39
CA GLN A 371 11.76 0.39 -12.11
C GLN A 371 11.07 1.58 -11.43
N ALA A 372 10.36 1.38 -10.31
CA ALA A 372 9.70 2.46 -9.57
C ALA A 372 10.71 3.58 -9.23
N PRO A 373 10.49 4.83 -9.69
CA PRO A 373 11.42 5.92 -9.43
C PRO A 373 11.34 6.47 -8.00
N ASP A 374 10.25 6.16 -7.31
CA ASP A 374 9.77 6.74 -6.06
C ASP A 374 9.57 5.72 -4.93
N VAL A 375 9.77 4.41 -5.21
CA VAL A 375 9.65 3.34 -4.22
C VAL A 375 10.99 2.59 -4.09
N PRO A 376 11.65 2.59 -2.93
CA PRO A 376 12.80 1.73 -2.67
C PRO A 376 12.44 0.26 -2.96
N SER A 377 13.23 -0.41 -3.80
CA SER A 377 12.88 -1.72 -4.35
C SER A 377 14.07 -2.66 -4.36
N VAL A 378 13.85 -3.90 -3.98
CA VAL A 378 14.84 -4.99 -4.05
C VAL A 378 14.21 -6.25 -4.63
N LEU A 379 15.02 -7.04 -5.36
CA LEU A 379 14.66 -8.39 -5.78
C LEU A 379 15.54 -9.37 -5.02
N VAL A 380 14.90 -10.34 -4.40
CA VAL A 380 15.55 -11.38 -3.59
C VAL A 380 15.51 -12.69 -4.37
N GLU A 381 16.68 -13.12 -4.86
CA GLU A 381 16.85 -14.51 -5.28
C GLU A 381 17.05 -15.37 -4.03
N LEU A 382 16.08 -16.23 -3.75
CA LEU A 382 16.11 -17.13 -2.59
C LEU A 382 17.11 -18.27 -2.75
N GLY A 383 17.45 -18.61 -3.98
CA GLY A 383 18.33 -19.66 -4.45
C GLY A 383 17.97 -19.98 -5.90
N PHE A 384 18.61 -20.98 -6.49
CA PHE A 384 18.43 -21.27 -7.93
C PHE A 384 17.89 -22.68 -8.18
N LEU A 385 16.82 -22.77 -8.98
CA LEU A 385 16.17 -24.05 -9.37
C LEU A 385 17.00 -24.88 -10.35
N SER A 386 18.15 -24.39 -10.78
CA SER A 386 19.20 -25.16 -11.47
C SER A 386 20.11 -25.94 -10.52
N ASN A 387 20.20 -25.57 -9.24
CA ASN A 387 21.10 -26.18 -8.27
C ASN A 387 20.37 -27.16 -7.34
N ALA A 388 20.83 -28.42 -7.30
CA ALA A 388 20.17 -29.46 -6.50
C ALA A 388 20.11 -29.16 -4.98
N SER A 389 21.12 -28.48 -4.43
CA SER A 389 21.14 -28.11 -3.02
C SER A 389 20.14 -27.01 -2.70
N ASP A 390 20.03 -26.01 -3.59
CA ASP A 390 19.07 -24.93 -3.43
C ASP A 390 17.63 -25.45 -3.60
N ILE A 391 17.35 -26.30 -4.61
CA ILE A 391 16.05 -26.98 -4.77
C ILE A 391 15.67 -27.70 -3.48
N ALA A 392 16.60 -28.50 -2.91
CA ALA A 392 16.35 -29.25 -1.69
C ALA A 392 16.07 -28.34 -0.48
N ASN A 393 16.68 -27.17 -0.42
CA ASN A 393 16.47 -26.18 0.64
C ASN A 393 15.14 -25.44 0.47
N LEU A 394 14.85 -24.93 -0.71
CA LEU A 394 13.62 -24.18 -1.05
C LEU A 394 12.33 -24.96 -0.75
N GLN A 395 12.40 -26.29 -0.80
CA GLN A 395 11.28 -27.20 -0.51
C GLN A 395 11.12 -27.52 0.99
N LYS A 396 12.12 -27.21 1.86
CA LYS A 396 12.05 -27.53 3.29
C LYS A 396 11.39 -26.42 4.08
N SER A 397 10.38 -26.75 4.88
CA SER A 397 9.69 -25.80 5.75
C SER A 397 10.63 -25.11 6.74
N ASP A 398 11.48 -25.88 7.44
CA ASP A 398 12.40 -25.34 8.43
C ASP A 398 13.48 -24.40 7.84
N TRP A 399 13.85 -24.62 6.58
CA TRP A 399 14.75 -23.71 5.88
C TRP A 399 14.01 -22.43 5.46
N ARG A 400 12.77 -22.56 4.99
CA ARG A 400 11.91 -21.43 4.66
C ARG A 400 11.65 -20.58 5.90
N ASP A 401 11.31 -21.19 7.04
CA ASP A 401 11.08 -20.50 8.31
C ASP A 401 12.27 -19.62 8.68
N ARG A 402 13.48 -20.19 8.70
CA ARG A 402 14.72 -19.43 9.01
C ARG A 402 15.01 -18.32 8.00
N THR A 403 14.75 -18.56 6.73
CA THR A 403 14.99 -17.57 5.66
C THR A 403 14.01 -16.41 5.77
N VAL A 404 12.73 -16.71 5.98
CA VAL A 404 11.68 -15.70 6.16
C VAL A 404 11.94 -14.86 7.41
N ASP A 405 12.32 -15.48 8.54
CA ASP A 405 12.67 -14.75 9.76
C ASP A 405 13.89 -13.82 9.54
N ALA A 406 14.87 -14.26 8.77
CA ALA A 406 16.04 -13.45 8.43
C ALA A 406 15.65 -12.28 7.50
N LEU A 407 14.82 -12.52 6.49
CA LEU A 407 14.27 -11.47 5.62
C LEU A 407 13.50 -10.42 6.44
N ALA A 408 12.62 -10.86 7.34
CA ALA A 408 11.84 -9.97 8.19
C ALA A 408 12.74 -9.11 9.10
N ARG A 409 13.79 -9.70 9.69
CA ARG A 409 14.78 -8.93 10.46
C ARG A 409 15.54 -7.93 9.58
N GLY A 410 15.91 -8.29 8.36
CA GLY A 410 16.59 -7.40 7.42
C GLY A 410 15.73 -6.20 7.02
N ILE A 411 14.45 -6.44 6.75
CA ILE A 411 13.48 -5.37 6.50
C ILE A 411 13.35 -4.46 7.73
N ALA A 412 13.24 -5.05 8.93
CA ALA A 412 13.15 -4.30 10.17
C ALA A 412 14.41 -3.47 10.47
N GLU A 413 15.59 -3.98 10.15
CA GLU A 413 16.86 -3.28 10.25
C GLU A 413 16.93 -2.08 9.31
N TYR A 414 16.51 -2.25 8.05
CA TYR A 414 16.42 -1.17 7.07
C TYR A 414 15.59 0.02 7.60
N PHE A 415 14.37 -0.22 8.06
CA PHE A 415 13.51 0.84 8.58
C PHE A 415 14.08 1.49 9.85
N THR A 416 14.77 0.73 10.69
CA THR A 416 15.46 1.29 11.85
C THR A 416 16.58 2.25 11.43
N GLN A 417 17.36 1.92 10.39
CA GLN A 417 18.42 2.78 9.86
C GLN A 417 17.85 4.06 9.22
N VAL A 418 16.73 3.95 8.47
CA VAL A 418 16.05 5.10 7.87
C VAL A 418 15.54 6.07 8.94
N GLN A 419 14.91 5.58 9.99
CA GLN A 419 14.41 6.41 11.09
C GLN A 419 15.54 7.12 11.84
N GLN A 420 16.67 6.46 12.10
CA GLN A 420 17.85 7.07 12.73
C GLN A 420 18.43 8.21 11.89
N THR A 421 18.44 8.05 10.56
CA THR A 421 18.97 9.07 9.65
C THR A 421 18.04 10.27 9.58
N ALA A 422 16.72 10.07 9.61
CA ALA A 422 15.73 11.16 9.60
C ALA A 422 15.73 11.97 10.92
N GLY A 423 16.01 11.34 12.05
CA GLY A 423 16.08 12.02 13.37
C GLY A 423 17.36 12.82 13.63
N THR A 424 18.35 12.76 12.73
CA THR A 424 19.65 13.47 12.85
C THR A 424 19.78 14.68 11.90
N GLN A 425 18.78 14.98 11.10
CA GLN A 425 18.67 16.19 10.26
C GLN A 425 17.70 17.20 10.90
#